data_1665c5f7a429b4c3a8c9d9612179ff8c
#
_entry.id   1665c5f7a429b4c3a8c9d9612179ff8c
#
_cell.length_a   1.000
_cell.length_b   1.000
_cell.length_c   1.000
_cell.angle_alpha   90.00
_cell.angle_beta   90.00
_cell.angle_gamma   90.00
#
_symmetry.space_group_name_H-M   'P 1'
#
loop_
_entity.id
_entity.type
_entity.pdbx_description
1 polymer ?
#
loop_
_entity_poly.entity_id
_entity_poly.type
_entity_poly.pdbx_seq_one_letter_code
_entity_poly.pdbx_strand_id
1 'polypeptide(L)'
;MEDVISLSRYFVENDTTIVDIGCSTGKLTKAMIEYNQDHCNNASWIGVEIADGFVDDLKKRYEEITKKDKTIDVEFIMEDIRDFEFEECSLVTSIFTLQFMPKKDRKEVISNIYRGLHDGGAFIFSEKTICENALVQDMITFNYYDYKRKTFTTEDIMDKERTLRHMMKPNTWEEISDMLCEAGFSNIQPFWRNHAFVGAIAIK
;
A
#
# COMPACT_ATOMS: atom_id res chain seq x y z
N MET A 1 7.56 0.72 -6.66
CA MET A 1 6.83 -0.55 -6.93
C MET A 1 7.80 -1.72 -7.04
N GLU A 2 8.89 -1.61 -7.77
CA GLU A 2 9.93 -2.66 -7.88
C GLU A 2 10.48 -3.11 -6.52
N ASP A 3 10.80 -2.17 -5.63
CA ASP A 3 11.27 -2.49 -4.27
C ASP A 3 10.24 -3.29 -3.46
N VAL A 4 8.94 -2.95 -3.58
CA VAL A 4 7.87 -3.67 -2.88
C VAL A 4 7.75 -5.11 -3.40
N ILE A 5 7.81 -5.28 -4.73
CA ILE A 5 7.77 -6.59 -5.37
C ILE A 5 8.97 -7.45 -4.93
N SER A 6 10.18 -6.87 -4.95
CA SER A 6 11.39 -7.60 -4.53
C SER A 6 11.39 -7.95 -3.04
N LEU A 7 10.89 -7.04 -2.18
CA LEU A 7 10.77 -7.28 -0.75
C LEU A 7 9.70 -8.32 -0.42
N SER A 8 8.64 -8.46 -1.24
CA SER A 8 7.58 -9.44 -1.00
C SER A 8 8.10 -10.86 -0.87
N ARG A 9 9.19 -11.20 -1.59
CA ARG A 9 9.80 -12.53 -1.58
C ARG A 9 10.26 -13.02 -0.19
N TYR A 10 10.54 -12.10 0.70
CA TYR A 10 10.99 -12.45 2.07
C TYR A 10 9.83 -12.81 3.01
N PHE A 11 8.59 -12.55 2.60
CA PHE A 11 7.40 -12.69 3.44
C PHE A 11 6.28 -13.52 2.81
N VAL A 12 6.31 -13.74 1.49
CA VAL A 12 5.34 -14.62 0.83
C VAL A 12 5.65 -16.06 1.19
N GLU A 13 4.73 -16.73 1.86
CA GLU A 13 4.85 -18.10 2.35
C GLU A 13 3.67 -18.96 1.87
N ASN A 14 3.91 -20.28 1.77
CA ASN A 14 2.84 -21.23 1.48
C ASN A 14 1.83 -21.30 2.62
N ASP A 15 0.58 -21.59 2.28
CA ASP A 15 -0.54 -21.73 3.23
C ASP A 15 -0.83 -20.45 4.03
N THR A 16 -0.47 -19.28 3.47
CA THR A 16 -0.74 -17.98 4.08
C THR A 16 -1.49 -17.06 3.13
N THR A 17 -2.03 -15.99 3.67
CA THR A 17 -2.72 -14.93 2.92
C THR A 17 -1.80 -13.74 2.66
N ILE A 18 -1.82 -13.22 1.44
CA ILE A 18 -1.18 -11.97 1.05
C ILE A 18 -2.27 -10.97 0.67
N VAL A 19 -2.32 -9.82 1.35
CA VAL A 19 -3.35 -8.80 1.14
C VAL A 19 -2.75 -7.53 0.55
N ASP A 20 -3.33 -7.05 -0.56
CA ASP A 20 -2.97 -5.77 -1.20
C ASP A 20 -4.11 -4.75 -0.99
N ILE A 21 -3.91 -3.81 -0.07
CA ILE A 21 -4.90 -2.80 0.34
C ILE A 21 -4.92 -1.64 -0.67
N GLY A 22 -6.10 -1.34 -1.22
CA GLY A 22 -6.27 -0.33 -2.25
C GLY A 22 -5.57 -0.76 -3.53
N CYS A 23 -5.83 -1.99 -3.95
CA CYS A 23 -5.13 -2.65 -5.06
C CYS A 23 -5.37 -1.98 -6.43
N SER A 24 -6.33 -1.04 -6.53
CA SER A 24 -6.63 -0.26 -7.73
C SER A 24 -6.90 -1.16 -8.94
N THR A 25 -6.02 -1.21 -9.91
CA THR A 25 -6.12 -2.07 -11.10
C THR A 25 -5.53 -3.47 -10.91
N GLY A 26 -5.16 -3.89 -9.70
CA GLY A 26 -4.57 -5.18 -9.37
C GLY A 26 -3.16 -5.43 -9.97
N LYS A 27 -2.47 -4.36 -10.41
CA LYS A 27 -1.15 -4.51 -11.05
C LYS A 27 -0.07 -4.95 -10.08
N LEU A 28 -0.08 -4.42 -8.85
CA LEU A 28 0.89 -4.82 -7.83
C LEU A 28 0.66 -6.26 -7.41
N THR A 29 -0.58 -6.62 -7.09
CA THR A 29 -0.98 -8.00 -6.76
C THR A 29 -0.48 -8.98 -7.80
N LYS A 30 -0.80 -8.75 -9.10
CA LYS A 30 -0.33 -9.60 -10.20
C LYS A 30 1.19 -9.68 -10.27
N ALA A 31 1.89 -8.54 -10.14
CA ALA A 31 3.35 -8.51 -10.22
C ALA A 31 4.02 -9.27 -9.06
N MET A 32 3.45 -9.21 -7.85
CA MET A 32 3.92 -10.01 -6.70
C MET A 32 3.68 -11.50 -6.93
N ILE A 33 2.51 -11.89 -7.46
CA ILE A 33 2.22 -13.28 -7.83
C ILE A 33 3.28 -13.80 -8.82
N GLU A 34 3.49 -13.06 -9.93
CA GLU A 34 4.44 -13.46 -10.97
C GLU A 34 5.89 -13.54 -10.47
N TYR A 35 6.27 -12.65 -9.55
CA TYR A 35 7.62 -12.63 -8.97
C TYR A 35 7.87 -13.78 -7.99
N ASN A 36 6.82 -14.26 -7.31
CA ASN A 36 6.94 -15.29 -6.28
C ASN A 36 6.56 -16.71 -6.74
N GLN A 37 6.10 -16.89 -7.98
CA GLN A 37 5.56 -18.18 -8.48
C GLN A 37 6.55 -19.35 -8.43
N ASP A 38 7.87 -19.08 -8.43
CA ASP A 38 8.93 -20.08 -8.31
C ASP A 38 9.32 -20.37 -6.84
N HIS A 39 8.86 -19.55 -5.92
CA HIS A 39 9.15 -19.60 -4.49
C HIS A 39 7.96 -20.13 -3.68
N CYS A 40 6.77 -19.66 -4.01
CA CYS A 40 5.53 -20.00 -3.32
C CYS A 40 4.43 -20.24 -4.34
N ASN A 41 3.75 -21.38 -4.27
CA ASN A 41 2.70 -21.78 -5.20
C ASN A 41 1.38 -22.16 -4.51
N ASN A 42 1.30 -22.01 -3.20
CA ASN A 42 0.13 -22.33 -2.38
C ASN A 42 -0.17 -21.21 -1.38
N ALA A 43 -0.21 -19.96 -1.85
CA ALA A 43 -0.61 -18.80 -1.08
C ALA A 43 -1.91 -18.22 -1.63
N SER A 44 -2.76 -17.67 -0.76
CA SER A 44 -3.98 -16.95 -1.13
C SER A 44 -3.66 -15.46 -1.33
N TRP A 45 -4.06 -14.91 -2.47
CA TRP A 45 -3.81 -13.53 -2.83
C TRP A 45 -5.11 -12.73 -2.85
N ILE A 46 -5.21 -11.70 -2.01
CA ILE A 46 -6.41 -10.89 -1.89
C ILE A 46 -6.08 -9.43 -2.22
N GLY A 47 -6.71 -8.89 -3.24
CA GLY A 47 -6.71 -7.45 -3.49
C GLY A 47 -8.00 -6.81 -2.98
N VAL A 48 -7.91 -5.82 -2.09
CA VAL A 48 -9.08 -5.11 -1.56
C VAL A 48 -9.14 -3.71 -2.14
N GLU A 49 -10.29 -3.33 -2.70
CA GLU A 49 -10.51 -2.01 -3.30
C GLU A 49 -11.92 -1.51 -2.98
N ILE A 50 -12.06 -0.22 -2.68
CA ILE A 50 -13.37 0.40 -2.37
C ILE A 50 -13.98 1.15 -3.57
N ALA A 51 -13.15 1.55 -4.53
CA ALA A 51 -13.58 2.42 -5.63
C ALA A 51 -14.14 1.60 -6.81
N ASP A 52 -15.44 1.70 -7.02
CA ASP A 52 -16.17 0.99 -8.10
C ASP A 52 -15.59 1.22 -9.50
N GLY A 53 -14.87 2.32 -9.72
CA GLY A 53 -14.22 2.62 -10.99
C GLY A 53 -13.16 1.61 -11.43
N PHE A 54 -12.70 0.71 -10.55
CA PHE A 54 -11.70 -0.30 -10.86
C PHE A 54 -12.26 -1.70 -11.12
N VAL A 55 -13.58 -1.91 -10.96
CA VAL A 55 -14.23 -3.24 -11.10
C VAL A 55 -13.87 -3.94 -12.41
N ASP A 56 -13.95 -3.24 -13.54
CA ASP A 56 -13.67 -3.85 -14.85
C ASP A 56 -12.17 -4.14 -15.04
N ASP A 57 -11.30 -3.28 -14.53
CA ASP A 57 -9.85 -3.52 -14.51
C ASP A 57 -9.50 -4.76 -13.66
N LEU A 58 -10.15 -4.92 -12.50
CA LEU A 58 -9.92 -6.04 -11.60
C LEU A 58 -10.44 -7.36 -12.17
N LYS A 59 -11.61 -7.37 -12.82
CA LYS A 59 -12.09 -8.54 -13.57
C LYS A 59 -11.09 -8.97 -14.65
N LYS A 60 -10.60 -8.01 -15.45
CA LYS A 60 -9.58 -8.27 -16.45
C LYS A 60 -8.30 -8.81 -15.83
N ARG A 61 -7.89 -8.26 -14.69
CA ARG A 61 -6.69 -8.69 -13.96
C ARG A 61 -6.82 -10.13 -13.47
N TYR A 62 -7.97 -10.46 -12.89
CA TYR A 62 -8.29 -11.84 -12.49
C TYR A 62 -8.20 -12.82 -13.67
N GLU A 63 -8.79 -12.47 -14.81
CA GLU A 63 -8.72 -13.30 -16.02
C GLU A 63 -7.28 -13.46 -16.53
N GLU A 64 -6.47 -12.41 -16.51
CA GLU A 64 -5.06 -12.48 -16.93
C GLU A 64 -4.24 -13.43 -16.04
N ILE A 65 -4.47 -13.41 -14.72
CA ILE A 65 -3.77 -14.27 -13.75
C ILE A 65 -4.21 -15.72 -13.95
N THR A 66 -5.51 -15.99 -13.88
CA THR A 66 -6.08 -17.34 -13.90
C THR A 66 -6.00 -18.02 -15.26
N LYS A 67 -5.91 -17.26 -16.36
CA LYS A 67 -5.65 -17.80 -17.70
C LYS A 67 -4.24 -18.37 -17.82
N LYS A 68 -3.28 -17.76 -17.14
CA LYS A 68 -1.87 -18.19 -17.13
C LYS A 68 -1.69 -19.45 -16.28
N ASP A 69 -2.29 -19.46 -15.10
CA ASP A 69 -2.28 -20.58 -14.18
C ASP A 69 -3.59 -20.60 -13.35
N LYS A 70 -4.39 -21.66 -13.52
CA LYS A 70 -5.68 -21.84 -12.84
C LYS A 70 -5.54 -22.30 -11.40
N THR A 71 -4.34 -22.67 -10.96
CA THR A 71 -4.07 -23.12 -9.58
C THR A 71 -3.80 -21.97 -8.63
N ILE A 72 -3.55 -20.77 -9.17
CA ILE A 72 -3.34 -19.58 -8.36
C ILE A 72 -4.66 -19.20 -7.65
N ASP A 73 -4.62 -19.19 -6.34
CA ASP A 73 -5.71 -18.70 -5.51
C ASP A 73 -5.63 -17.17 -5.40
N VAL A 74 -6.48 -16.47 -6.16
CA VAL A 74 -6.53 -15.01 -6.19
C VAL A 74 -7.95 -14.50 -6.18
N GLU A 75 -8.21 -13.50 -5.36
CA GLU A 75 -9.50 -12.82 -5.27
C GLU A 75 -9.32 -11.30 -5.27
N PHE A 76 -10.28 -10.57 -5.87
CA PHE A 76 -10.40 -9.12 -5.76
C PHE A 76 -11.74 -8.77 -5.12
N ILE A 77 -11.69 -8.18 -3.92
CA ILE A 77 -12.85 -7.90 -3.09
C ILE A 77 -13.15 -6.40 -3.16
N MET A 78 -14.41 -6.06 -3.47
CA MET A 78 -14.89 -4.67 -3.45
C MET A 78 -15.44 -4.36 -2.07
N GLU A 79 -14.57 -3.89 -1.17
CA GLU A 79 -14.91 -3.65 0.24
C GLU A 79 -14.13 -2.48 0.83
N ASP A 80 -14.68 -1.88 1.89
CA ASP A 80 -13.94 -0.92 2.71
C ASP A 80 -12.97 -1.67 3.62
N ILE A 81 -11.71 -1.31 3.59
CA ILE A 81 -10.67 -1.97 4.40
C ILE A 81 -10.94 -1.87 5.91
N ARG A 82 -11.79 -0.95 6.36
CA ARG A 82 -12.21 -0.83 7.78
C ARG A 82 -13.08 -1.99 8.23
N ASP A 83 -13.76 -2.63 7.30
CA ASP A 83 -14.67 -3.76 7.53
C ASP A 83 -14.01 -5.11 7.19
N PHE A 84 -12.83 -5.08 6.52
CA PHE A 84 -12.09 -6.26 6.09
C PHE A 84 -11.41 -6.96 7.26
N GLU A 85 -11.55 -8.28 7.33
CA GLU A 85 -10.92 -9.14 8.33
C GLU A 85 -9.59 -9.71 7.79
N PHE A 86 -8.50 -9.43 8.48
CA PHE A 86 -7.19 -9.98 8.16
C PHE A 86 -6.99 -11.30 8.92
N GLU A 87 -6.73 -12.38 8.18
CA GLU A 87 -6.52 -13.71 8.78
C GLU A 87 -5.32 -14.40 8.13
N GLU A 88 -4.47 -15.00 8.98
CA GLU A 88 -3.30 -15.82 8.57
C GLU A 88 -2.42 -15.11 7.50
N CYS A 89 -2.23 -13.80 7.66
CA CYS A 89 -1.46 -13.02 6.71
C CYS A 89 0.05 -13.16 6.96
N SER A 90 0.82 -13.45 5.92
CA SER A 90 2.28 -13.33 5.92
C SER A 90 2.75 -11.97 5.43
N LEU A 91 1.98 -11.36 4.53
CA LEU A 91 2.28 -10.05 3.96
C LEU A 91 1.00 -9.23 3.76
N VAL A 92 1.05 -7.98 4.18
CA VAL A 92 0.06 -6.98 3.82
C VAL A 92 0.77 -5.81 3.12
N THR A 93 0.25 -5.37 1.98
CA THR A 93 0.76 -4.19 1.26
C THR A 93 -0.27 -3.08 1.21
N SER A 94 0.19 -1.81 1.25
CA SER A 94 -0.66 -0.63 1.10
C SER A 94 0.13 0.49 0.42
N ILE A 95 -0.12 0.72 -0.87
CA ILE A 95 0.66 1.67 -1.67
C ILE A 95 -0.18 2.90 -2.00
N PHE A 96 0.10 3.99 -1.28
CA PHE A 96 -0.60 5.28 -1.39
C PHE A 96 -2.11 5.21 -1.12
N THR A 97 -2.52 4.39 -0.18
CA THR A 97 -3.94 4.11 0.12
C THR A 97 -4.40 4.74 1.43
N LEU A 98 -3.69 4.50 2.54
CA LEU A 98 -4.11 4.98 3.87
C LEU A 98 -4.20 6.50 3.94
N GLN A 99 -3.44 7.23 3.13
CA GLN A 99 -3.50 8.69 3.05
C GLN A 99 -4.86 9.25 2.65
N PHE A 100 -5.73 8.45 2.03
CA PHE A 100 -7.10 8.82 1.66
C PHE A 100 -8.14 8.49 2.74
N MET A 101 -7.77 7.64 3.69
CA MET A 101 -8.62 7.28 4.82
C MET A 101 -8.68 8.43 5.85
N PRO A 102 -9.81 8.61 6.57
CA PRO A 102 -9.87 9.53 7.70
C PRO A 102 -8.80 9.18 8.75
N LYS A 103 -8.09 10.20 9.26
CA LYS A 103 -7.00 9.98 10.24
C LYS A 103 -7.43 9.18 11.48
N LYS A 104 -8.67 9.37 11.93
CA LYS A 104 -9.23 8.69 13.11
C LYS A 104 -9.34 7.17 12.96
N ASP A 105 -9.48 6.67 11.73
CA ASP A 105 -9.72 5.25 11.44
C ASP A 105 -8.41 4.48 11.21
N ARG A 106 -7.29 5.19 10.90
CA ARG A 106 -6.01 4.56 10.49
C ARG A 106 -5.40 3.70 11.57
N LYS A 107 -5.45 4.16 12.82
CA LYS A 107 -4.90 3.42 13.97
C LYS A 107 -5.57 2.07 14.14
N GLU A 108 -6.89 2.01 13.98
CA GLU A 108 -7.65 0.77 14.08
C GLU A 108 -7.31 -0.18 12.93
N VAL A 109 -7.26 0.33 11.69
CA VAL A 109 -6.87 -0.49 10.53
C VAL A 109 -5.44 -1.04 10.68
N ILE A 110 -4.47 -0.23 11.11
CA ILE A 110 -3.10 -0.68 11.37
C ILE A 110 -3.07 -1.75 12.47
N SER A 111 -3.89 -1.58 13.52
CA SER A 111 -4.02 -2.59 14.59
C SER A 111 -4.65 -3.89 14.09
N ASN A 112 -5.62 -3.82 13.15
CA ASN A 112 -6.23 -4.99 12.53
C ASN A 112 -5.21 -5.73 11.64
N ILE A 113 -4.42 -4.99 10.86
CA ILE A 113 -3.31 -5.55 10.07
C ILE A 113 -2.33 -6.31 10.99
N TYR A 114 -1.89 -5.67 12.08
CA TYR A 114 -0.97 -6.30 13.04
C TYR A 114 -1.55 -7.61 13.62
N ARG A 115 -2.83 -7.61 13.99
CA ARG A 115 -3.49 -8.79 14.55
C ARG A 115 -3.57 -9.94 13.53
N GLY A 116 -3.91 -9.62 12.28
CA GLY A 116 -4.05 -10.61 11.22
C GLY A 116 -2.73 -11.15 10.65
N LEU A 117 -1.61 -10.44 10.85
CA LEU A 117 -0.29 -10.95 10.49
C LEU A 117 0.12 -12.06 11.48
N HIS A 118 0.74 -13.12 10.97
CA HIS A 118 1.44 -14.09 11.82
C HIS A 118 2.78 -13.53 12.31
N ASP A 119 3.41 -14.18 13.31
CA ASP A 119 4.72 -13.79 13.81
C ASP A 119 5.77 -13.87 12.69
N GLY A 120 6.51 -12.80 12.50
CA GLY A 120 7.46 -12.64 11.39
C GLY A 120 6.85 -12.11 10.08
N GLY A 121 5.53 -12.00 10.00
CA GLY A 121 4.85 -11.37 8.87
C GLY A 121 5.10 -9.86 8.78
N ALA A 122 4.88 -9.27 7.60
CA ALA A 122 5.21 -7.88 7.34
C ALA A 122 4.04 -7.06 6.81
N PHE A 123 4.04 -5.79 7.19
CA PHE A 123 3.28 -4.73 6.56
C PHE A 123 4.23 -3.83 5.75
N ILE A 124 4.11 -3.84 4.42
CA ILE A 124 4.88 -2.98 3.50
C ILE A 124 3.96 -1.90 2.96
N PHE A 125 4.33 -0.65 3.18
CA PHE A 125 3.47 0.46 2.77
C PHE A 125 4.25 1.62 2.17
N SER A 126 3.55 2.46 1.41
CA SER A 126 4.06 3.75 0.93
C SER A 126 3.00 4.81 1.10
N GLU A 127 3.39 5.94 1.67
CA GLU A 127 2.49 7.04 1.98
C GLU A 127 3.11 8.40 1.63
N LYS A 128 2.27 9.38 1.29
CA LYS A 128 2.65 10.78 1.31
C LYS A 128 2.70 11.26 2.76
N THR A 129 3.79 11.90 3.14
CA THR A 129 3.97 12.51 4.46
C THR A 129 3.99 14.03 4.39
N ILE A 130 3.80 14.67 5.53
CA ILE A 130 4.02 16.10 5.73
C ILE A 130 5.10 16.31 6.79
N CYS A 131 5.78 17.45 6.73
CA CYS A 131 6.73 17.87 7.75
C CYS A 131 6.01 18.71 8.81
N GLU A 132 6.46 18.61 10.06
CA GLU A 132 5.99 19.49 11.14
C GLU A 132 6.45 20.94 10.92
N ASN A 133 7.66 21.12 10.38
CA ASN A 133 8.19 22.45 10.08
C ASN A 133 7.65 22.95 8.74
N ALA A 134 6.89 24.06 8.78
CA ALA A 134 6.25 24.65 7.59
C ALA A 134 7.27 25.06 6.51
N LEU A 135 8.41 25.62 6.89
CA LEU A 135 9.44 26.05 5.93
C LEU A 135 10.03 24.84 5.18
N VAL A 136 10.32 23.75 5.90
CA VAL A 136 10.83 22.51 5.29
C VAL A 136 9.74 21.89 4.40
N GLN A 137 8.47 21.92 4.83
CA GLN A 137 7.36 21.47 4.03
C GLN A 137 7.25 22.21 2.70
N ASP A 138 7.38 23.55 2.72
CA ASP A 138 7.36 24.36 1.52
C ASP A 138 8.54 24.04 0.58
N MET A 139 9.76 23.91 1.13
CA MET A 139 10.94 23.53 0.36
C MET A 139 10.75 22.20 -0.37
N ILE A 140 10.23 21.18 0.32
CA ILE A 140 9.96 19.85 -0.27
C ILE A 140 8.87 19.95 -1.34
N THR A 141 7.82 20.73 -1.07
CA THR A 141 6.69 20.90 -1.99
C THR A 141 7.13 21.59 -3.29
N PHE A 142 7.88 22.70 -3.20
CA PHE A 142 8.37 23.39 -4.39
C PHE A 142 9.37 22.56 -5.18
N ASN A 143 10.28 21.86 -4.49
CA ASN A 143 11.21 20.93 -5.14
C ASN A 143 10.47 19.80 -5.87
N TYR A 144 9.38 19.29 -5.30
CA TYR A 144 8.54 18.29 -5.96
C TYR A 144 7.80 18.86 -7.17
N TYR A 145 7.36 20.11 -7.14
CA TYR A 145 6.76 20.77 -8.31
C TYR A 145 7.79 20.97 -9.42
N ASP A 146 9.01 21.35 -9.11
CA ASP A 146 10.09 21.46 -10.09
C ASP A 146 10.40 20.12 -10.75
N TYR A 147 10.39 19.03 -9.96
CA TYR A 147 10.51 17.68 -10.49
C TYR A 147 9.36 17.34 -11.45
N LYS A 148 8.10 17.61 -11.07
CA LYS A 148 6.92 17.37 -11.90
C LYS A 148 6.91 18.17 -13.21
N ARG A 149 7.41 19.40 -13.20
CA ARG A 149 7.47 20.28 -14.38
C ARG A 149 8.32 19.72 -15.52
N LYS A 150 9.12 18.69 -15.25
CA LYS A 150 9.84 17.97 -16.31
C LYS A 150 8.90 17.20 -17.25
N THR A 151 7.68 16.91 -16.82
CA THR A 151 6.73 16.07 -17.55
C THR A 151 5.33 16.70 -17.68
N PHE A 152 4.91 17.52 -16.71
CA PHE A 152 3.58 18.12 -16.61
C PHE A 152 3.64 19.64 -16.64
N THR A 153 2.58 20.27 -17.11
CA THR A 153 2.44 21.73 -17.04
C THR A 153 2.18 22.19 -15.60
N THR A 154 2.45 23.46 -15.31
CA THR A 154 2.12 24.02 -13.99
C THR A 154 0.62 23.95 -13.68
N GLU A 155 -0.22 24.15 -14.71
CA GLU A 155 -1.68 24.08 -14.59
C GLU A 155 -2.13 22.66 -14.19
N ASP A 156 -1.65 21.62 -14.90
CA ASP A 156 -1.94 20.23 -14.56
C ASP A 156 -1.55 19.89 -13.12
N ILE A 157 -0.38 20.38 -12.68
CA ILE A 157 0.12 20.14 -11.31
C ILE A 157 -0.82 20.79 -10.30
N MET A 158 -1.22 22.05 -10.53
CA MET A 158 -2.07 22.80 -9.59
C MET A 158 -3.48 22.24 -9.53
N ASP A 159 -4.06 21.82 -10.65
CA ASP A 159 -5.39 21.22 -10.69
C ASP A 159 -5.41 19.87 -9.95
N LYS A 160 -4.38 19.05 -10.14
CA LYS A 160 -4.23 17.82 -9.39
C LYS A 160 -4.04 18.06 -7.89
N GLU A 161 -3.26 19.06 -7.50
CA GLU A 161 -3.07 19.40 -6.09
C GLU A 161 -4.38 19.92 -5.45
N ARG A 162 -5.19 20.70 -6.15
CA ARG A 162 -6.52 21.13 -5.66
C ARG A 162 -7.42 19.93 -5.40
N THR A 163 -7.52 19.01 -6.37
CA THR A 163 -8.33 17.80 -6.26
C THR A 163 -7.88 16.94 -5.07
N LEU A 164 -6.59 16.65 -5.00
CA LEU A 164 -6.05 15.78 -3.97
C LEU A 164 -6.08 16.39 -2.56
N ARG A 165 -6.04 17.72 -2.43
CA ARG A 165 -6.04 18.40 -1.13
C ARG A 165 -7.31 18.15 -0.32
N HIS A 166 -8.44 17.96 -0.98
CA HIS A 166 -9.70 17.60 -0.31
C HIS A 166 -9.75 16.13 0.09
N MET A 167 -9.10 15.27 -0.68
CA MET A 167 -9.15 13.82 -0.52
C MET A 167 -8.07 13.29 0.42
N MET A 168 -6.82 13.75 0.27
CA MET A 168 -5.70 13.27 1.07
C MET A 168 -5.58 14.03 2.39
N LYS A 169 -5.26 13.28 3.45
CA LYS A 169 -4.97 13.81 4.78
C LYS A 169 -3.67 13.17 5.29
N PRO A 170 -2.51 13.53 4.73
CA PRO A 170 -1.27 12.88 5.09
C PRO A 170 -0.91 13.10 6.56
N ASN A 171 -0.23 12.13 7.13
CA ASN A 171 0.39 12.17 8.45
C ASN A 171 1.83 12.64 8.34
N THR A 172 2.44 13.02 9.46
CA THR A 172 3.90 13.07 9.56
C THR A 172 4.45 11.65 9.61
N TRP A 173 5.76 11.51 9.41
CA TRP A 173 6.40 10.19 9.57
C TRP A 173 6.32 9.71 11.03
N GLU A 174 6.45 10.62 11.97
CA GLU A 174 6.36 10.38 13.40
C GLU A 174 4.97 9.86 13.78
N GLU A 175 3.89 10.52 13.30
CA GLU A 175 2.52 10.04 13.50
C GLU A 175 2.29 8.63 12.95
N ILE A 176 2.88 8.29 11.79
CA ILE A 176 2.78 6.95 11.21
C ILE A 176 3.55 5.93 12.07
N SER A 177 4.78 6.27 12.45
CA SER A 177 5.63 5.42 13.29
C SER A 177 4.97 5.12 14.63
N ASP A 178 4.38 6.14 15.26
CA ASP A 178 3.68 6.00 16.54
C ASP A 178 2.48 5.04 16.41
N MET A 179 1.67 5.16 15.36
CA MET A 179 0.55 4.25 15.13
C MET A 179 1.00 2.79 14.95
N LEU A 180 2.13 2.58 14.26
CA LEU A 180 2.72 1.25 14.07
C LEU A 180 3.26 0.68 15.40
N CYS A 181 4.01 1.47 16.17
CA CYS A 181 4.49 1.08 17.50
C CYS A 181 3.35 0.74 18.46
N GLU A 182 2.30 1.58 18.49
CA GLU A 182 1.13 1.36 19.33
C GLU A 182 0.33 0.10 18.94
N ALA A 183 0.35 -0.28 17.65
CA ALA A 183 -0.24 -1.53 17.18
C ALA A 183 0.55 -2.77 17.59
N GLY A 184 1.86 -2.62 17.89
CA GLY A 184 2.75 -3.68 18.33
C GLY A 184 3.93 -3.99 17.41
N PHE A 185 4.06 -3.34 16.26
CA PHE A 185 5.23 -3.52 15.38
C PHE A 185 6.51 -3.10 16.08
N SER A 186 7.51 -3.99 16.11
CA SER A 186 8.78 -3.76 16.78
C SER A 186 9.92 -3.33 15.84
N ASN A 187 9.83 -3.71 14.56
CA ASN A 187 10.85 -3.45 13.55
C ASN A 187 10.23 -2.61 12.42
N ILE A 188 10.41 -1.30 12.49
CA ILE A 188 9.87 -0.34 11.52
C ILE A 188 11.03 0.33 10.81
N GLN A 189 11.14 0.13 9.49
CA GLN A 189 12.26 0.64 8.71
C GLN A 189 11.80 1.28 7.40
N PRO A 190 12.01 2.59 7.20
CA PRO A 190 11.93 3.18 5.87
C PRO A 190 13.00 2.60 4.94
N PHE A 191 12.60 2.11 3.77
CA PHE A 191 13.52 1.61 2.74
C PHE A 191 13.58 2.54 1.51
N TRP A 192 12.62 3.45 1.37
CA TRP A 192 12.56 4.38 0.26
C TRP A 192 12.02 5.75 0.70
N ARG A 193 12.63 6.82 0.19
CA ARG A 193 12.13 8.19 0.33
C ARG A 193 12.30 8.95 -0.97
N ASN A 194 11.27 9.68 -1.37
CA ASN A 194 11.33 10.60 -2.50
C ASN A 194 10.41 11.81 -2.23
N HIS A 195 11.02 13.00 -2.05
CA HIS A 195 10.30 14.21 -1.64
C HIS A 195 9.45 13.98 -0.38
N ALA A 196 8.13 14.16 -0.50
CA ALA A 196 7.18 13.95 0.58
C ALA A 196 6.68 12.49 0.69
N PHE A 197 7.24 11.56 -0.07
CA PHE A 197 6.80 10.18 -0.07
C PHE A 197 7.78 9.28 0.67
N VAL A 198 7.26 8.37 1.45
CA VAL A 198 8.03 7.36 2.18
C VAL A 198 7.49 5.97 1.87
N GLY A 199 8.38 5.02 1.64
CA GLY A 199 8.10 3.59 1.65
C GLY A 199 8.76 2.96 2.86
N ALA A 200 8.03 2.14 3.60
CA ALA A 200 8.52 1.51 4.81
C ALA A 200 7.99 0.08 4.96
N ILE A 201 8.71 -0.68 5.75
CA ILE A 201 8.35 -2.02 6.20
C ILE A 201 8.22 -2.03 7.71
N ALA A 202 7.19 -2.71 8.21
CA ALA A 202 6.98 -2.99 9.62
C ALA A 202 6.78 -4.50 9.80
N ILE A 203 7.56 -5.13 10.67
CA ILE A 203 7.54 -6.58 10.91
C ILE A 203 6.92 -6.85 12.29
N LYS A 204 6.01 -7.83 12.34
CA LYS A 204 5.40 -8.34 13.59
C LYS A 204 6.34 -9.22 14.39
#